data_064970ae2d0d25475b47bd91a1ef0b48
#
_entry.id   064970ae2d0d25475b47bd91a1ef0b48
#
_cell.length_a   1.000
_cell.length_b   1.000
_cell.length_c   1.000
_cell.angle_alpha   90.00
_cell.angle_beta   90.00
_cell.angle_gamma   90.00
#
_symmetry.space_group_name_H-M   'P 1'
#
loop_
_entity.id
_entity.type
_entity.pdbx_description
1 polymer ?
#
loop_
_entity_poly.entity_id
_entity_poly.type
_entity_poly.pdbx_seq_one_letter_code
_entity_poly.pdbx_strand_id
1 'polypeptide(L)'
;TSALNTELISAQFTRPLPVPASSAVATVHTSAPLPDASETTGTKTYRRAALWATLVVVLIAAAVVGGRWWWTEYGPGSYLTMPTTDGRPLADVQAELNAMGLASSVEEEFSDDVAAGSITRSDPEGGEPVHKRAEVQLHVSKGVDMKTVPDVVGKSQDDARKALTEAGLALGAITDAYSEDVPQGQVISQSQASGSQLAHDSAVDVVLSKGREPLTVPSLNGMSADAAKNAIEGLGLVAAPTEAFSDTVAQGQVISQQTNEGTILHRGDTVAYTVSKGPEKVAVPDVVGRQRQDARAALEAAGFTVQEEAILGGFFGTVRQTDPAAGTMLKKGSVVTITIV
;
A
#
# COMPACT_ATOMS: atom_id res chain seq x y z
N THR A 1 19.35 32.81 -15.34
CA THR A 1 20.66 33.32 -15.63
C THR A 1 21.61 32.24 -16.06
N SER A 2 22.08 32.44 -17.26
CA SER A 2 23.28 31.94 -17.97
C SER A 2 23.17 30.53 -18.52
N ALA A 3 22.94 30.30 -19.75
CA ALA A 3 23.58 30.73 -21.03
C ALA A 3 24.80 29.87 -21.40
N LEU A 4 24.64 29.23 -22.58
CA LEU A 4 25.62 28.98 -23.62
C LEU A 4 26.77 27.98 -23.35
N ASN A 5 26.85 26.92 -24.13
CA ASN A 5 27.82 26.87 -25.19
C ASN A 5 27.48 25.82 -26.26
N THR A 6 27.30 26.37 -27.45
CA THR A 6 27.33 25.73 -28.75
C THR A 6 28.82 25.65 -29.16
N GLU A 7 29.29 24.49 -29.58
CA GLU A 7 30.36 24.46 -30.57
C GLU A 7 30.27 23.24 -31.49
N LEU A 8 30.16 23.59 -32.72
CA LEU A 8 30.37 22.85 -33.95
C LEU A 8 31.79 22.26 -34.03
N ILE A 9 31.90 21.00 -34.45
CA ILE A 9 33.03 20.59 -35.26
C ILE A 9 32.54 19.74 -36.41
N SER A 10 32.45 20.38 -37.56
CA SER A 10 32.50 19.77 -38.88
C SER A 10 33.90 19.22 -39.14
N ALA A 11 34.04 17.99 -39.54
CA ALA A 11 35.23 17.54 -40.27
C ALA A 11 34.79 16.60 -41.39
N GLN A 12 34.76 17.15 -42.57
CA GLN A 12 34.72 16.46 -43.85
C GLN A 12 36.00 15.60 -44.02
N PHE A 13 35.83 14.36 -44.40
CA PHE A 13 36.85 13.64 -45.15
C PHE A 13 36.19 12.97 -46.35
N THR A 14 36.10 13.74 -47.42
CA THR A 14 35.97 13.26 -48.80
C THR A 14 37.35 12.75 -49.26
N ARG A 15 37.43 11.47 -49.58
CA ARG A 15 38.57 10.94 -50.31
C ARG A 15 38.03 10.14 -51.51
N PRO A 16 38.27 10.61 -52.77
CA PRO A 16 37.84 9.89 -53.94
C PRO A 16 38.80 8.73 -54.27
N LEU A 17 38.23 7.60 -54.61
CA LEU A 17 38.94 6.44 -55.16
C LEU A 17 39.31 6.71 -56.63
N PRO A 18 40.51 6.34 -57.10
CA PRO A 18 40.89 6.53 -58.47
C PRO A 18 40.30 5.45 -59.39
N VAL A 19 39.76 5.93 -60.48
CA VAL A 19 39.34 5.15 -61.65
C VAL A 19 40.61 4.79 -62.47
N PRO A 20 40.85 3.52 -62.86
CA PRO A 20 41.90 3.28 -63.88
C PRO A 20 41.34 3.47 -65.28
N ALA A 21 42.08 4.29 -66.00
CA ALA A 21 41.84 4.67 -67.37
C ALA A 21 42.01 3.52 -68.36
N SER A 22 41.23 3.61 -69.39
CA SER A 22 41.25 2.90 -70.66
C SER A 22 42.63 3.07 -71.31
N SER A 23 43.17 1.98 -71.83
CA SER A 23 44.25 2.02 -72.84
C SER A 23 43.95 1.05 -73.98
N ALA A 24 43.54 1.58 -75.03
CA ALA A 24 44.18 1.75 -76.30
C ALA A 24 44.45 0.46 -77.08
N VAL A 25 43.74 0.40 -78.19
CA VAL A 25 43.88 -0.45 -79.37
C VAL A 25 45.27 -0.32 -79.95
N ALA A 26 45.93 -1.44 -80.23
CA ALA A 26 47.01 -1.53 -81.16
C ALA A 26 46.76 -2.64 -82.14
N THR A 27 46.36 -2.25 -83.33
CA THR A 27 46.39 -3.02 -84.55
C THR A 27 47.81 -3.25 -85.00
N VAL A 28 48.23 -4.45 -85.19
CA VAL A 28 49.38 -4.83 -85.99
C VAL A 28 48.98 -5.84 -87.03
N HIS A 29 48.97 -5.38 -88.29
CA HIS A 29 48.97 -6.19 -89.47
C HIS A 29 50.33 -6.86 -89.64
N THR A 30 50.38 -8.16 -89.91
CA THR A 30 51.47 -8.70 -90.71
C THR A 30 50.94 -9.95 -91.44
N SER A 31 51.14 -9.84 -92.72
CA SER A 31 50.72 -10.75 -93.77
C SER A 31 51.63 -11.98 -93.91
N ALA A 32 51.03 -13.12 -94.18
CA ALA A 32 51.40 -14.25 -95.03
C ALA A 32 52.67 -15.06 -94.76
N PRO A 33 52.85 -16.22 -95.31
CA PRO A 33 52.05 -16.91 -96.35
C PRO A 33 51.61 -18.39 -95.97
N LEU A 34 50.76 -18.92 -96.80
CA LEU A 34 50.39 -20.34 -96.86
C LEU A 34 51.59 -21.21 -97.31
N PRO A 35 51.69 -22.41 -96.82
CA PRO A 35 51.99 -23.56 -97.67
C PRO A 35 50.95 -24.65 -97.58
N ASP A 36 50.66 -25.09 -98.70
CA ASP A 36 50.15 -26.27 -99.35
C ASP A 36 49.75 -27.48 -98.54
N ALA A 37 48.73 -28.03 -99.12
CA ALA A 37 48.10 -29.29 -98.73
C ALA A 37 49.00 -30.49 -98.83
N SER A 38 49.00 -31.28 -97.83
CA SER A 38 49.12 -32.75 -98.05
C SER A 38 48.36 -33.52 -96.91
N GLU A 39 47.53 -34.39 -97.42
CA GLU A 39 46.73 -35.43 -96.77
C GLU A 39 47.51 -36.18 -95.69
N THR A 40 46.92 -36.58 -94.60
CA THR A 40 46.58 -37.99 -94.34
C THR A 40 45.95 -38.23 -92.95
N THR A 41 44.84 -38.92 -92.97
CA THR A 41 44.38 -39.97 -92.07
C THR A 41 44.67 -39.82 -90.56
N GLY A 42 43.60 -39.50 -89.78
CA GLY A 42 43.59 -39.66 -88.33
C GLY A 42 42.23 -39.62 -87.68
N THR A 43 41.24 -40.29 -88.23
CA THR A 43 39.86 -40.33 -87.71
C THR A 43 39.63 -40.96 -86.33
N LYS A 44 40.69 -41.37 -85.64
CA LYS A 44 40.61 -42.04 -84.29
C LYS A 44 40.96 -41.09 -83.13
N THR A 45 41.65 -39.96 -83.37
CA THR A 45 42.10 -39.06 -82.33
C THR A 45 40.98 -37.98 -82.03
N TYR A 46 40.21 -37.54 -83.01
CA TYR A 46 39.14 -36.57 -82.82
C TYR A 46 37.98 -37.12 -82.02
N ARG A 47 37.68 -38.41 -82.09
CA ARG A 47 36.64 -39.02 -81.27
C ARG A 47 37.02 -39.05 -79.79
N ARG A 48 38.28 -39.28 -79.46
CA ARG A 48 38.75 -39.22 -78.06
C ARG A 48 38.85 -37.79 -77.55
N ALA A 49 39.29 -36.85 -78.37
CA ALA A 49 39.34 -35.43 -78.00
C ALA A 49 37.93 -34.83 -77.83
N ALA A 50 36.95 -35.21 -78.70
CA ALA A 50 35.55 -34.81 -78.55
C ALA A 50 34.88 -35.43 -77.32
N LEU A 51 35.22 -36.70 -77.01
CA LEU A 51 34.73 -37.35 -75.76
C LEU A 51 35.31 -36.67 -74.51
N TRP A 52 36.59 -36.31 -74.52
CA TRP A 52 37.20 -35.53 -73.43
C TRP A 52 36.62 -34.12 -73.33
N ALA A 53 36.40 -33.45 -74.42
CA ALA A 53 35.79 -32.13 -74.45
C ALA A 53 34.34 -32.18 -73.90
N THR A 54 33.53 -33.17 -74.31
CA THR A 54 32.17 -33.36 -73.74
C THR A 54 32.22 -33.75 -72.26
N LEU A 55 33.18 -34.56 -71.83
CA LEU A 55 33.34 -34.90 -70.42
C LEU A 55 33.73 -33.69 -69.57
N VAL A 56 34.66 -32.85 -70.12
CA VAL A 56 35.01 -31.58 -69.43
C VAL A 56 33.82 -30.64 -69.35
N VAL A 57 33.03 -30.48 -70.43
CA VAL A 57 31.84 -29.65 -70.41
C VAL A 57 30.78 -30.19 -69.43
N VAL A 58 30.63 -31.51 -69.34
CA VAL A 58 29.70 -32.14 -68.36
C VAL A 58 30.21 -31.93 -66.95
N LEU A 59 31.52 -32.06 -66.73
CA LEU A 59 32.13 -31.77 -65.41
C LEU A 59 32.01 -30.29 -65.00
N ILE A 60 32.22 -29.39 -65.93
CA ILE A 60 32.03 -27.94 -65.69
C ILE A 60 30.53 -27.68 -65.40
N ALA A 61 29.64 -28.25 -66.19
CA ALA A 61 28.20 -28.11 -65.98
C ALA A 61 27.78 -28.70 -64.59
N ALA A 62 28.31 -29.88 -64.25
CA ALA A 62 28.09 -30.50 -62.95
C ALA A 62 28.72 -29.69 -61.80
N ALA A 63 29.91 -29.09 -62.03
CA ALA A 63 30.54 -28.20 -61.02
C ALA A 63 29.74 -26.90 -60.86
N VAL A 64 29.22 -26.32 -61.93
CA VAL A 64 28.39 -25.10 -61.91
C VAL A 64 27.01 -25.40 -61.26
N VAL A 65 26.36 -26.48 -61.63
CA VAL A 65 25.08 -26.88 -61.04
C VAL A 65 25.28 -27.31 -59.59
N GLY A 66 26.33 -28.14 -59.32
CA GLY A 66 26.66 -28.58 -57.95
C GLY A 66 27.14 -27.42 -57.09
N GLY A 67 27.97 -26.54 -57.63
CA GLY A 67 28.47 -25.35 -56.94
C GLY A 67 27.31 -24.39 -56.62
N ARG A 68 26.41 -24.18 -57.61
CA ARG A 68 25.19 -23.35 -57.43
C ARG A 68 24.24 -23.97 -56.40
N TRP A 69 24.04 -25.30 -56.47
CA TRP A 69 23.24 -26.04 -55.50
C TRP A 69 23.90 -25.98 -54.10
N TRP A 70 25.22 -26.21 -54.01
CA TRP A 70 25.95 -26.09 -52.75
C TRP A 70 25.84 -24.64 -52.18
N TRP A 71 26.01 -23.65 -53.07
CA TRP A 71 25.90 -22.24 -52.69
C TRP A 71 24.54 -21.87 -52.13
N THR A 72 23.45 -22.42 -52.70
CA THR A 72 22.07 -22.12 -52.30
C THR A 72 21.60 -22.95 -51.12
N GLU A 73 22.16 -24.14 -50.90
CA GLU A 73 21.74 -25.03 -49.80
C GLU A 73 22.68 -24.99 -48.57
N TYR A 74 23.97 -24.78 -48.77
CA TYR A 74 24.98 -24.85 -47.71
C TYR A 74 25.94 -23.65 -47.67
N GLY A 75 25.94 -22.81 -48.69
CA GLY A 75 26.81 -21.64 -48.81
C GLY A 75 26.15 -20.35 -48.32
N PRO A 76 26.80 -19.19 -48.48
CA PRO A 76 26.30 -17.89 -48.11
C PRO A 76 24.91 -17.53 -48.65
N GLY A 77 24.48 -18.15 -49.77
CA GLY A 77 23.16 -17.97 -50.34
C GLY A 77 22.02 -18.69 -49.59
N SER A 78 22.35 -19.51 -48.58
CA SER A 78 21.34 -20.19 -47.73
C SER A 78 20.96 -19.40 -46.50
N TYR A 79 21.55 -18.22 -46.27
CA TYR A 79 21.24 -17.36 -45.16
C TYR A 79 20.34 -16.20 -45.60
N LEU A 80 19.42 -15.84 -44.74
CA LEU A 80 18.56 -14.66 -44.81
C LEU A 80 18.91 -13.73 -43.65
N THR A 81 18.64 -12.46 -43.80
CA THR A 81 18.75 -11.53 -42.65
C THR A 81 17.43 -11.54 -41.90
N MET A 82 17.52 -11.78 -40.59
CA MET A 82 16.37 -11.75 -39.70
C MET A 82 15.74 -10.34 -39.68
N PRO A 83 14.42 -10.18 -39.87
CA PRO A 83 13.78 -8.90 -39.71
C PRO A 83 13.84 -8.44 -38.25
N THR A 84 13.70 -7.15 -37.99
CA THR A 84 13.56 -6.62 -36.63
C THR A 84 12.21 -7.05 -36.07
N THR A 85 12.22 -7.63 -34.87
CA THR A 85 11.06 -8.29 -34.27
C THR A 85 10.56 -7.60 -33.01
N ASP A 86 11.47 -6.95 -32.27
CA ASP A 86 11.25 -6.44 -30.93
C ASP A 86 10.14 -5.37 -30.89
N GLY A 87 9.22 -5.53 -29.97
CA GLY A 87 8.09 -4.62 -29.77
C GLY A 87 6.99 -4.72 -30.83
N ARG A 88 7.18 -5.54 -31.86
CA ARG A 88 6.19 -5.70 -32.95
C ARG A 88 5.12 -6.74 -32.59
N PRO A 89 3.88 -6.59 -33.13
CA PRO A 89 2.84 -7.58 -32.94
C PRO A 89 3.26 -8.95 -33.51
N LEU A 90 2.99 -10.04 -32.78
CA LEU A 90 3.31 -11.40 -33.20
C LEU A 90 2.78 -11.73 -34.61
N ALA A 91 1.54 -11.36 -34.92
CA ALA A 91 0.90 -11.67 -36.19
C ALA A 91 1.65 -11.09 -37.39
N ASP A 92 2.16 -9.86 -37.26
CA ASP A 92 2.88 -9.16 -38.32
C ASP A 92 4.23 -9.83 -38.60
N VAL A 93 4.95 -10.18 -37.55
CA VAL A 93 6.26 -10.83 -37.65
C VAL A 93 6.11 -12.26 -38.18
N GLN A 94 5.12 -13.03 -37.71
CA GLN A 94 4.83 -14.35 -38.24
C GLN A 94 4.48 -14.33 -39.73
N ALA A 95 3.71 -13.34 -40.18
CA ALA A 95 3.38 -13.19 -41.61
C ALA A 95 4.65 -12.90 -42.42
N GLU A 96 5.56 -12.03 -41.91
CA GLU A 96 6.82 -11.70 -42.56
C GLU A 96 7.77 -12.90 -42.61
N LEU A 97 7.95 -13.65 -41.51
CA LEU A 97 8.77 -14.88 -41.47
C LEU A 97 8.22 -15.95 -42.40
N ASN A 98 6.93 -16.15 -42.43
CA ASN A 98 6.25 -17.08 -43.35
C ASN A 98 6.47 -16.67 -44.82
N ALA A 99 6.42 -15.38 -45.15
CA ALA A 99 6.71 -14.87 -46.49
C ALA A 99 8.18 -15.12 -46.89
N MET A 100 9.11 -15.13 -45.91
CA MET A 100 10.52 -15.49 -46.11
C MET A 100 10.78 -16.99 -46.11
N GLY A 101 9.75 -17.82 -45.84
CA GLY A 101 9.84 -19.29 -45.78
C GLY A 101 10.53 -19.80 -44.50
N LEU A 102 10.57 -19.00 -43.44
CA LEU A 102 11.09 -19.39 -42.14
C LEU A 102 9.98 -19.97 -41.24
N ALA A 103 10.26 -21.07 -40.58
CA ALA A 103 9.41 -21.60 -39.52
C ALA A 103 9.61 -20.81 -38.25
N SER A 104 8.55 -20.61 -37.46
CA SER A 104 8.64 -19.96 -36.16
C SER A 104 7.93 -20.75 -35.09
N SER A 105 8.54 -20.83 -33.89
CA SER A 105 7.92 -21.29 -32.65
C SER A 105 7.67 -20.10 -31.75
N VAL A 106 6.68 -20.22 -30.88
CA VAL A 106 6.25 -19.14 -29.97
C VAL A 106 6.39 -19.63 -28.54
N GLU A 107 7.09 -18.86 -27.72
CA GLU A 107 7.18 -19.03 -26.28
C GLU A 107 6.60 -17.77 -25.61
N GLU A 108 5.69 -17.96 -24.69
CA GLU A 108 5.08 -16.84 -23.97
C GLU A 108 5.80 -16.55 -22.68
N GLU A 109 6.13 -15.27 -22.46
CA GLU A 109 6.76 -14.80 -21.22
C GLU A 109 6.08 -13.53 -20.72
N PHE A 110 6.19 -13.22 -19.41
CA PHE A 110 5.72 -11.94 -18.90
C PHE A 110 6.74 -10.84 -19.19
N SER A 111 6.26 -9.62 -19.40
CA SER A 111 7.10 -8.46 -19.62
C SER A 111 6.41 -7.20 -19.10
N ASP A 112 7.16 -6.37 -18.38
CA ASP A 112 6.68 -5.10 -17.87
C ASP A 112 6.76 -3.97 -18.90
N ASP A 113 7.66 -4.13 -19.88
CA ASP A 113 7.97 -3.09 -20.87
C ASP A 113 7.26 -3.30 -22.20
N VAL A 114 6.89 -4.55 -22.51
CA VAL A 114 6.31 -4.91 -23.80
C VAL A 114 4.84 -5.28 -23.66
N ALA A 115 4.00 -4.65 -24.47
CA ALA A 115 2.56 -4.92 -24.46
C ALA A 115 2.23 -6.39 -24.79
N ALA A 116 1.17 -6.91 -24.19
CA ALA A 116 0.70 -8.27 -24.45
C ALA A 116 0.45 -8.49 -25.95
N GLY A 117 0.92 -9.64 -26.48
CA GLY A 117 0.83 -10.01 -27.89
C GLY A 117 1.93 -9.44 -28.79
N SER A 118 2.88 -8.67 -28.23
CA SER A 118 4.06 -8.18 -28.94
C SER A 118 5.29 -9.02 -28.58
N ILE A 119 6.26 -9.03 -29.46
CA ILE A 119 7.50 -9.81 -29.30
C ILE A 119 8.45 -9.08 -28.35
N THR A 120 8.93 -9.77 -27.35
CA THR A 120 9.93 -9.27 -26.40
C THR A 120 11.35 -9.45 -26.93
N ARG A 121 11.61 -10.58 -27.58
CA ARG A 121 12.88 -10.95 -28.21
C ARG A 121 12.68 -12.10 -29.17
N SER A 122 13.66 -12.30 -30.04
CA SER A 122 13.72 -13.46 -30.95
C SER A 122 15.08 -14.14 -30.90
N ASP A 123 15.12 -15.42 -31.23
CA ASP A 123 16.36 -16.18 -31.42
C ASP A 123 16.28 -16.88 -32.80
N PRO A 124 17.13 -16.48 -33.78
CA PRO A 124 18.14 -15.40 -33.76
C PRO A 124 17.57 -13.99 -33.60
N GLU A 125 18.42 -13.05 -33.14
CA GLU A 125 18.02 -11.64 -33.00
C GLU A 125 17.79 -10.94 -34.33
N GLY A 126 17.02 -9.85 -34.32
CA GLY A 126 16.78 -9.03 -35.50
C GLY A 126 18.10 -8.51 -36.11
N GLY A 127 18.26 -8.70 -37.44
CA GLY A 127 19.47 -8.34 -38.18
C GLY A 127 20.52 -9.45 -38.28
N GLU A 128 20.40 -10.53 -37.53
CA GLU A 128 21.32 -11.66 -37.62
C GLU A 128 21.06 -12.54 -38.86
N PRO A 129 22.09 -13.23 -39.34
CA PRO A 129 21.96 -14.18 -40.45
C PRO A 129 21.27 -15.47 -39.94
N VAL A 130 20.13 -15.79 -40.52
CA VAL A 130 19.37 -17.02 -40.23
C VAL A 130 19.40 -17.97 -41.42
N HIS A 131 19.60 -19.24 -41.22
CA HIS A 131 19.54 -20.25 -42.26
C HIS A 131 18.09 -20.46 -42.70
N LYS A 132 17.83 -20.57 -44.04
CA LYS A 132 16.47 -20.72 -44.63
C LYS A 132 15.65 -21.89 -44.07
N ARG A 133 16.26 -22.84 -43.40
CA ARG A 133 15.60 -24.00 -42.75
C ARG A 133 15.63 -23.94 -41.23
N ALA A 134 16.16 -22.86 -40.68
CA ALA A 134 16.16 -22.70 -39.21
C ALA A 134 14.75 -22.36 -38.72
N GLU A 135 14.44 -22.81 -37.55
CA GLU A 135 13.28 -22.38 -36.79
C GLU A 135 13.64 -21.16 -35.97
N VAL A 136 12.81 -20.13 -36.04
CA VAL A 136 13.00 -18.90 -35.29
C VAL A 136 12.13 -19.00 -34.03
N GLN A 137 12.73 -18.87 -32.86
CA GLN A 137 12.01 -18.81 -31.61
C GLN A 137 11.60 -17.36 -31.34
N LEU A 138 10.31 -17.14 -31.16
CA LEU A 138 9.73 -15.83 -30.85
C LEU A 138 9.22 -15.85 -29.42
N HIS A 139 9.75 -14.98 -28.57
CA HIS A 139 9.25 -14.76 -27.23
C HIS A 139 8.20 -13.65 -27.26
N VAL A 140 7.01 -13.95 -26.76
CA VAL A 140 5.84 -13.07 -26.83
C VAL A 140 5.40 -12.67 -25.45
N SER A 141 5.22 -11.36 -25.27
CA SER A 141 4.74 -10.83 -24.02
C SER A 141 3.31 -11.24 -23.72
N LYS A 142 3.08 -11.74 -22.51
CA LYS A 142 1.75 -11.85 -21.85
C LYS A 142 1.29 -10.54 -21.23
N GLY A 143 2.13 -9.49 -21.28
CA GLY A 143 1.99 -8.28 -20.50
C GLY A 143 2.54 -8.46 -19.09
N VAL A 144 2.16 -7.52 -18.22
CA VAL A 144 2.61 -7.49 -16.83
C VAL A 144 2.07 -8.71 -16.06
N ASP A 145 2.93 -9.33 -15.26
CA ASP A 145 2.52 -10.43 -14.37
C ASP A 145 1.62 -9.91 -13.26
N MET A 146 0.31 -10.16 -13.39
CA MET A 146 -0.70 -9.69 -12.45
C MET A 146 -0.87 -10.66 -11.29
N LYS A 147 -0.81 -10.12 -10.08
CA LYS A 147 -0.95 -10.87 -8.82
C LYS A 147 -2.25 -10.49 -8.12
N THR A 148 -2.87 -11.47 -7.47
CA THR A 148 -4.11 -11.23 -6.69
C THR A 148 -3.77 -10.79 -5.28
N VAL A 149 -4.36 -9.67 -4.85
CA VAL A 149 -4.18 -9.13 -3.49
C VAL A 149 -4.85 -10.05 -2.47
N PRO A 150 -4.10 -10.60 -1.50
CA PRO A 150 -4.68 -11.40 -0.44
C PRO A 150 -5.41 -10.53 0.59
N ASP A 151 -6.31 -11.13 1.37
CA ASP A 151 -6.87 -10.47 2.54
C ASP A 151 -5.87 -10.54 3.70
N VAL A 152 -5.44 -9.36 4.15
CA VAL A 152 -4.53 -9.22 5.30
C VAL A 152 -5.16 -8.50 6.49
N VAL A 153 -6.45 -8.11 6.40
CA VAL A 153 -7.18 -7.50 7.52
C VAL A 153 -7.28 -8.48 8.68
N GLY A 154 -7.04 -8.02 9.89
CA GLY A 154 -7.04 -8.82 11.11
C GLY A 154 -5.78 -9.68 11.33
N LYS A 155 -4.85 -9.71 10.39
CA LYS A 155 -3.57 -10.43 10.56
C LYS A 155 -2.55 -9.59 11.31
N SER A 156 -1.55 -10.24 11.90
CA SER A 156 -0.38 -9.54 12.41
C SER A 156 0.44 -8.92 11.27
N GLN A 157 1.28 -7.94 11.57
CA GLN A 157 2.17 -7.32 10.59
C GLN A 157 3.05 -8.37 9.86
N ASP A 158 3.57 -9.34 10.60
CA ASP A 158 4.44 -10.38 10.02
C ASP A 158 3.66 -11.35 9.13
N ASP A 159 2.46 -11.74 9.54
CA ASP A 159 1.59 -12.60 8.72
C ASP A 159 1.10 -11.87 7.46
N ALA A 160 0.81 -10.57 7.58
CA ALA A 160 0.44 -9.73 6.43
C ALA A 160 1.59 -9.63 5.43
N ARG A 161 2.80 -9.35 5.92
CA ARG A 161 4.01 -9.33 5.08
C ARG A 161 4.23 -10.67 4.37
N LYS A 162 4.13 -11.77 5.12
CA LYS A 162 4.28 -13.12 4.57
C LYS A 162 3.24 -13.40 3.50
N ALA A 163 1.97 -13.12 3.77
CA ALA A 163 0.89 -13.34 2.82
C ALA A 163 1.05 -12.54 1.51
N LEU A 164 1.47 -11.26 1.62
CA LEU A 164 1.75 -10.42 0.45
C LEU A 164 2.94 -10.94 -0.34
N THR A 165 4.04 -11.30 0.33
CA THR A 165 5.23 -11.85 -0.33
C THR A 165 4.93 -13.18 -1.03
N GLU A 166 4.15 -14.08 -0.41
CA GLU A 166 3.72 -15.33 -1.02
C GLU A 166 2.81 -15.12 -2.23
N ALA A 167 2.07 -14.02 -2.25
CA ALA A 167 1.26 -13.61 -3.39
C ALA A 167 2.08 -12.89 -4.49
N GLY A 168 3.39 -12.67 -4.30
CA GLY A 168 4.25 -11.93 -5.24
C GLY A 168 4.03 -10.43 -5.19
N LEU A 169 3.61 -9.89 -4.03
CA LEU A 169 3.40 -8.47 -3.76
C LEU A 169 4.33 -7.99 -2.64
N ALA A 170 4.55 -6.70 -2.54
CA ALA A 170 5.32 -6.09 -1.47
C ALA A 170 4.42 -5.48 -0.38
N LEU A 171 4.87 -5.55 0.88
CA LEU A 171 4.28 -4.74 1.94
C LEU A 171 4.79 -3.30 1.78
N GLY A 172 3.87 -2.37 1.57
CA GLY A 172 4.14 -0.95 1.37
C GLY A 172 4.30 -0.18 2.68
N ALA A 173 3.80 1.05 2.70
CA ALA A 173 3.83 1.91 3.86
C ALA A 173 2.95 1.35 4.98
N ILE A 174 3.45 1.45 6.20
CA ILE A 174 2.73 1.09 7.40
C ILE A 174 2.36 2.38 8.13
N THR A 175 1.09 2.57 8.40
CA THR A 175 0.58 3.65 9.23
C THR A 175 -0.13 3.07 10.43
N ASP A 176 -0.14 3.81 11.54
CA ASP A 176 -0.76 3.36 12.76
C ASP A 176 -2.03 4.16 13.07
N ALA A 177 -3.06 3.50 13.53
CA ALA A 177 -4.31 4.13 14.00
C ALA A 177 -4.85 3.42 15.24
N TYR A 178 -5.63 4.12 16.05
CA TYR A 178 -6.39 3.48 17.13
C TYR A 178 -7.61 2.76 16.55
N SER A 179 -7.99 1.66 17.17
CA SER A 179 -9.19 0.88 16.84
C SER A 179 -9.82 0.33 18.09
N GLU A 180 -11.14 0.45 18.19
CA GLU A 180 -11.89 -0.16 19.30
C GLU A 180 -12.09 -1.67 19.09
N ASP A 181 -12.10 -2.13 17.83
CA ASP A 181 -12.46 -3.49 17.45
C ASP A 181 -11.25 -4.36 17.13
N VAL A 182 -10.16 -3.77 16.63
CA VAL A 182 -8.98 -4.50 16.18
C VAL A 182 -7.88 -4.45 17.24
N PRO A 183 -7.43 -5.61 17.74
CA PRO A 183 -6.34 -5.68 18.71
C PRO A 183 -5.05 -4.99 18.24
N GLN A 184 -4.26 -4.52 19.19
CA GLN A 184 -2.95 -3.91 18.89
C GLN A 184 -2.05 -4.86 18.08
N GLY A 185 -1.39 -4.30 17.06
CA GLY A 185 -0.47 -5.02 16.18
C GLY A 185 -1.12 -5.78 15.03
N GLN A 186 -2.45 -5.71 14.90
CA GLN A 186 -3.17 -6.30 13.77
C GLN A 186 -3.56 -5.25 12.74
N VAL A 187 -3.73 -5.66 11.49
CA VAL A 187 -4.10 -4.82 10.37
C VAL A 187 -5.57 -4.41 10.47
N ILE A 188 -5.82 -3.11 10.51
CA ILE A 188 -7.17 -2.53 10.45
C ILE A 188 -7.69 -2.53 9.02
N SER A 189 -6.84 -2.12 8.08
CA SER A 189 -7.22 -1.97 6.67
C SER A 189 -6.00 -2.08 5.76
N GLN A 190 -6.25 -2.38 4.51
CA GLN A 190 -5.27 -2.41 3.43
C GLN A 190 -5.68 -1.44 2.32
N SER A 191 -4.70 -0.86 1.62
CA SER A 191 -4.92 0.16 0.58
C SER A 191 -5.62 -0.38 -0.67
N GLN A 192 -5.47 -1.68 -0.93
CA GLN A 192 -6.05 -2.35 -2.07
C GLN A 192 -7.05 -3.40 -1.62
N ALA A 193 -8.17 -3.51 -2.32
CA ALA A 193 -9.19 -4.49 -1.98
C ALA A 193 -8.67 -5.93 -2.16
N SER A 194 -9.01 -6.82 -1.23
CA SER A 194 -8.76 -8.25 -1.38
C SER A 194 -9.40 -8.78 -2.65
N GLY A 195 -8.67 -9.59 -3.43
CA GLY A 195 -9.09 -10.12 -4.73
C GLY A 195 -8.84 -9.20 -5.92
N SER A 196 -8.40 -7.95 -5.73
CA SER A 196 -7.98 -7.09 -6.84
C SER A 196 -6.67 -7.59 -7.47
N GLN A 197 -6.42 -7.18 -8.71
CA GLN A 197 -5.22 -7.54 -9.45
C GLN A 197 -4.24 -6.37 -9.45
N LEU A 198 -2.99 -6.63 -9.09
CA LEU A 198 -1.89 -5.68 -9.16
C LEU A 198 -0.72 -6.30 -9.94
N ALA A 199 0.13 -5.46 -10.50
CA ALA A 199 1.40 -5.93 -11.05
C ALA A 199 2.24 -6.59 -9.93
N HIS A 200 3.04 -7.59 -10.30
CA HIS A 200 3.99 -8.21 -9.37
C HIS A 200 4.84 -7.13 -8.67
N ASP A 201 5.31 -7.42 -7.48
CA ASP A 201 6.10 -6.51 -6.62
C ASP A 201 5.42 -5.17 -6.26
N SER A 202 4.15 -4.96 -6.67
CA SER A 202 3.40 -3.77 -6.27
C SER A 202 3.24 -3.73 -4.76
N ALA A 203 3.37 -2.51 -4.20
CA ALA A 203 3.24 -2.29 -2.78
C ALA A 203 1.78 -2.18 -2.35
N VAL A 204 1.43 -2.86 -1.25
CA VAL A 204 0.14 -2.76 -0.57
C VAL A 204 0.37 -2.13 0.79
N ASP A 205 -0.13 -0.91 1.00
CA ASP A 205 -0.04 -0.21 2.27
C ASP A 205 -1.05 -0.78 3.26
N VAL A 206 -0.70 -0.76 4.53
CA VAL A 206 -1.55 -1.25 5.60
C VAL A 206 -1.63 -0.26 6.75
N VAL A 207 -2.77 -0.27 7.44
CA VAL A 207 -2.97 0.45 8.69
C VAL A 207 -2.95 -0.55 9.83
N LEU A 208 -2.02 -0.40 10.77
CA LEU A 208 -1.92 -1.24 11.96
C LEU A 208 -2.66 -0.62 13.14
N SER A 209 -3.29 -1.47 13.94
CA SER A 209 -3.95 -1.07 15.17
C SER A 209 -2.94 -0.79 16.28
N LYS A 210 -3.08 0.38 16.92
CA LYS A 210 -2.49 0.70 18.23
C LYS A 210 -3.30 0.13 19.40
N GLY A 211 -4.40 -0.57 19.14
CA GLY A 211 -5.40 -0.92 20.10
C GLY A 211 -6.34 0.24 20.39
N ARG A 212 -7.06 0.16 21.50
CA ARG A 212 -8.01 1.19 21.92
C ARG A 212 -7.30 2.49 22.29
N GLU A 213 -7.94 3.62 21.96
CA GLU A 213 -7.39 4.94 22.27
C GLU A 213 -7.28 5.15 23.79
N PRO A 214 -6.09 5.47 24.33
CA PRO A 214 -5.95 5.75 25.76
C PRO A 214 -6.47 7.15 26.06
N LEU A 215 -7.48 7.23 26.95
CA LEU A 215 -8.12 8.45 27.41
C LEU A 215 -7.71 8.71 28.86
N THR A 216 -7.22 9.91 29.16
CA THR A 216 -6.80 10.26 30.51
C THR A 216 -7.95 10.92 31.27
N VAL A 217 -8.26 10.39 32.46
CA VAL A 217 -9.33 10.92 33.32
C VAL A 217 -8.93 12.30 33.85
N PRO A 218 -9.76 13.33 33.64
CA PRO A 218 -9.48 14.70 34.09
C PRO A 218 -9.73 14.83 35.61
N SER A 219 -9.20 15.93 36.19
CA SER A 219 -9.56 16.33 37.56
C SER A 219 -10.98 16.85 37.60
N LEU A 220 -11.80 16.29 38.45
CA LEU A 220 -13.22 16.66 38.60
C LEU A 220 -13.47 17.41 39.93
N ASN A 221 -12.51 17.42 40.84
CA ASN A 221 -12.66 17.97 42.19
C ASN A 221 -13.05 19.45 42.13
N GLY A 222 -14.11 19.83 42.83
CA GLY A 222 -14.61 21.20 42.91
C GLY A 222 -15.40 21.68 41.65
N MET A 223 -15.52 20.83 40.62
CA MET A 223 -16.38 21.12 39.47
C MET A 223 -17.86 21.00 39.86
N SER A 224 -18.74 21.69 39.11
CA SER A 224 -20.17 21.38 39.19
C SER A 224 -20.44 19.99 38.58
N ALA A 225 -21.50 19.33 39.02
CA ALA A 225 -21.91 18.03 38.50
C ALA A 225 -22.08 18.03 36.98
N ASP A 226 -22.67 19.09 36.41
CA ASP A 226 -22.84 19.22 34.96
C ASP A 226 -21.51 19.45 34.25
N ALA A 227 -20.61 20.26 34.81
CA ALA A 227 -19.27 20.47 34.23
C ALA A 227 -18.44 19.18 34.23
N ALA A 228 -18.48 18.43 35.36
CA ALA A 228 -17.82 17.14 35.46
C ALA A 228 -18.37 16.11 34.47
N LYS A 229 -19.70 16.02 34.36
CA LYS A 229 -20.36 15.16 33.38
C LYS A 229 -19.92 15.51 31.95
N ASN A 230 -20.00 16.79 31.57
CA ASN A 230 -19.62 17.23 30.24
C ASN A 230 -18.13 16.97 29.95
N ALA A 231 -17.24 17.14 30.92
CA ALA A 231 -15.82 16.88 30.80
C ALA A 231 -15.55 15.36 30.55
N ILE A 232 -16.27 14.49 31.23
CA ILE A 232 -16.16 13.03 31.06
C ILE A 232 -16.74 12.60 29.70
N GLU A 233 -17.96 13.01 29.40
CA GLU A 233 -18.66 12.64 28.15
C GLU A 233 -17.97 13.22 26.91
N GLY A 234 -17.40 14.42 27.02
CA GLY A 234 -16.60 15.03 25.96
C GLY A 234 -15.36 14.22 25.55
N LEU A 235 -14.83 13.39 26.44
CA LEU A 235 -13.77 12.43 26.16
C LEU A 235 -14.29 11.07 25.66
N GLY A 236 -15.61 10.90 25.56
CA GLY A 236 -16.23 9.61 25.17
C GLY A 236 -16.26 8.59 26.30
N LEU A 237 -16.06 9.03 27.56
CA LEU A 237 -16.19 8.22 28.76
C LEU A 237 -17.63 8.30 29.30
N VAL A 238 -18.00 7.37 30.20
CA VAL A 238 -19.33 7.32 30.80
C VAL A 238 -19.27 7.91 32.22
N ALA A 239 -20.09 8.93 32.49
CA ALA A 239 -20.20 9.53 33.80
C ALA A 239 -21.09 8.69 34.73
N ALA A 240 -20.57 8.34 35.93
CA ALA A 240 -21.30 7.59 36.96
C ALA A 240 -21.31 8.38 38.28
N PRO A 241 -22.15 9.39 38.43
CA PRO A 241 -22.26 10.16 39.64
C PRO A 241 -22.96 9.34 40.75
N THR A 242 -22.44 9.46 41.95
CA THR A 242 -23.11 9.11 43.19
C THR A 242 -23.37 10.35 44.01
N GLU A 243 -24.26 10.32 44.97
CA GLU A 243 -24.56 11.49 45.78
C GLU A 243 -24.26 11.22 47.27
N ALA A 244 -23.69 12.19 47.94
CA ALA A 244 -23.46 12.15 49.37
C ALA A 244 -23.67 13.51 50.03
N PHE A 245 -23.98 13.54 51.29
CA PHE A 245 -24.00 14.80 52.05
C PHE A 245 -22.57 15.26 52.33
N SER A 246 -22.35 16.57 52.33
CA SER A 246 -21.11 17.20 52.66
C SER A 246 -21.34 18.49 53.39
N ASP A 247 -20.63 18.68 54.49
CA ASP A 247 -20.66 19.91 55.27
C ASP A 247 -19.74 20.99 54.72
N THR A 248 -18.76 20.57 53.87
CA THR A 248 -17.68 21.44 53.41
C THR A 248 -17.83 21.80 51.92
N VAL A 249 -18.49 20.93 51.15
CA VAL A 249 -18.66 21.11 49.68
C VAL A 249 -20.09 21.53 49.40
N ALA A 250 -20.23 22.61 48.63
CA ALA A 250 -21.53 23.14 48.26
C ALA A 250 -22.36 22.11 47.45
N GLN A 251 -23.70 22.21 47.59
CA GLN A 251 -24.61 21.35 46.86
C GLN A 251 -24.37 21.46 45.34
N GLY A 252 -24.33 20.32 44.63
CA GLY A 252 -24.13 20.23 43.19
C GLY A 252 -22.66 20.24 42.76
N GLN A 253 -21.71 20.30 43.70
CA GLN A 253 -20.26 20.20 43.38
C GLN A 253 -19.71 18.81 43.67
N VAL A 254 -18.66 18.42 42.98
CA VAL A 254 -17.97 17.15 43.16
C VAL A 254 -17.19 17.15 44.47
N ILE A 255 -17.49 16.19 45.35
CA ILE A 255 -16.80 15.99 46.63
C ILE A 255 -15.51 15.23 46.42
N SER A 256 -15.59 14.14 45.67
CA SER A 256 -14.47 13.22 45.47
C SER A 256 -14.64 12.46 44.14
N GLN A 257 -13.55 11.95 43.67
CA GLN A 257 -13.47 11.16 42.43
C GLN A 257 -12.91 9.79 42.82
N GLN A 258 -13.70 8.73 42.57
CA GLN A 258 -13.29 7.34 42.87
C GLN A 258 -12.37 6.80 41.77
N THR A 259 -12.63 7.19 40.51
CA THR A 259 -11.70 6.95 39.39
C THR A 259 -10.68 8.07 39.40
N ASN A 260 -9.48 7.82 39.84
CA ASN A 260 -8.46 8.85 40.04
C ASN A 260 -8.13 9.64 38.78
N GLU A 261 -7.86 10.94 38.96
CA GLU A 261 -7.24 11.78 37.93
C GLU A 261 -5.99 11.11 37.38
N GLY A 262 -5.75 11.21 36.07
CA GLY A 262 -4.61 10.61 35.40
C GLY A 262 -4.74 9.12 35.11
N THR A 263 -5.81 8.45 35.56
CA THR A 263 -6.09 7.06 35.19
C THR A 263 -6.31 6.98 33.68
N ILE A 264 -5.69 5.97 33.04
CA ILE A 264 -5.88 5.70 31.63
C ILE A 264 -7.08 4.75 31.48
N LEU A 265 -8.05 5.21 30.76
CA LEU A 265 -9.27 4.50 30.38
C LEU A 265 -9.43 4.47 28.88
N HIS A 266 -10.48 3.81 28.38
CA HIS A 266 -10.81 3.77 26.96
C HIS A 266 -12.24 4.27 26.72
N ARG A 267 -12.57 4.55 25.51
CA ARG A 267 -13.93 4.98 25.13
C ARG A 267 -14.97 4.02 25.70
N GLY A 268 -16.02 4.58 26.32
CA GLY A 268 -17.09 3.81 26.95
C GLY A 268 -16.81 3.34 28.38
N ASP A 269 -15.57 3.49 28.89
CA ASP A 269 -15.25 3.15 30.29
C ASP A 269 -15.88 4.17 31.24
N THR A 270 -16.16 3.72 32.45
CA THR A 270 -16.91 4.49 33.45
C THR A 270 -15.99 5.27 34.38
N VAL A 271 -16.32 6.55 34.61
CA VAL A 271 -15.70 7.41 35.63
C VAL A 271 -16.68 7.63 36.75
N ALA A 272 -16.36 7.10 37.93
CA ALA A 272 -17.15 7.25 39.13
C ALA A 272 -16.70 8.43 39.94
N TYR A 273 -17.67 9.26 40.40
CA TYR A 273 -17.45 10.43 41.25
C TYR A 273 -18.63 10.68 42.15
N THR A 274 -18.42 11.45 43.22
CA THR A 274 -19.47 11.76 44.18
C THR A 274 -19.79 13.25 44.16
N VAL A 275 -21.08 13.56 44.06
CA VAL A 275 -21.64 14.92 44.06
C VAL A 275 -22.23 15.24 45.41
N SER A 276 -22.02 16.46 45.86
CA SER A 276 -22.55 16.97 47.15
C SER A 276 -24.05 17.25 47.07
N LYS A 277 -24.81 16.72 48.03
CA LYS A 277 -26.15 17.13 48.37
C LYS A 277 -26.20 18.39 49.26
N GLY A 278 -25.03 18.92 49.60
CA GLY A 278 -24.89 19.89 50.65
C GLY A 278 -25.00 19.27 52.05
N PRO A 279 -25.09 20.06 53.10
CA PRO A 279 -25.20 19.54 54.45
C PRO A 279 -26.48 18.74 54.68
N GLU A 280 -26.41 17.68 55.45
CA GLU A 280 -27.59 16.94 55.87
C GLU A 280 -28.50 17.82 56.67
N LYS A 281 -29.76 18.00 56.21
CA LYS A 281 -30.76 18.80 56.87
C LYS A 281 -31.79 17.86 57.55
N VAL A 282 -32.06 18.19 58.83
CA VAL A 282 -33.03 17.48 59.63
C VAL A 282 -34.09 18.47 60.07
N ALA A 283 -35.34 18.02 60.10
CA ALA A 283 -36.45 18.83 60.59
C ALA A 283 -36.35 18.99 62.11
N VAL A 284 -36.56 20.21 62.62
CA VAL A 284 -36.67 20.46 64.07
C VAL A 284 -37.86 19.69 64.62
N PRO A 285 -37.70 18.75 65.56
CA PRO A 285 -38.80 18.04 66.19
C PRO A 285 -39.74 18.99 66.91
N ASP A 286 -41.03 18.68 66.95
CA ASP A 286 -41.98 19.39 67.77
C ASP A 286 -41.82 18.98 69.22
N VAL A 287 -41.29 19.89 70.03
CA VAL A 287 -41.04 19.73 71.47
C VAL A 287 -41.76 20.75 72.32
N VAL A 288 -42.67 21.54 71.71
CA VAL A 288 -43.47 22.51 72.42
C VAL A 288 -44.42 21.76 73.38
N GLY A 289 -44.55 22.22 74.63
CA GLY A 289 -45.33 21.57 75.64
C GLY A 289 -44.66 20.37 76.37
N ARG A 290 -43.47 19.94 75.89
CA ARG A 290 -42.73 18.85 76.58
C ARG A 290 -41.91 19.38 77.77
N GLN A 291 -41.60 18.48 78.69
CA GLN A 291 -40.65 18.77 79.72
C GLN A 291 -39.21 19.04 79.15
N ARG A 292 -38.48 19.95 79.78
CA ARG A 292 -37.15 20.41 79.37
C ARG A 292 -36.21 19.25 79.00
N GLN A 293 -36.17 18.22 79.86
CA GLN A 293 -35.28 17.08 79.64
C GLN A 293 -35.66 16.26 78.42
N ASP A 294 -36.96 16.00 78.23
CA ASP A 294 -37.45 15.24 77.11
C ASP A 294 -37.34 16.03 75.77
N ALA A 295 -37.53 17.33 75.82
CA ALA A 295 -37.35 18.21 74.70
C ALA A 295 -35.90 18.24 74.26
N ARG A 296 -34.97 18.40 75.24
CA ARG A 296 -33.53 18.40 74.98
C ARG A 296 -33.09 17.05 74.37
N ALA A 297 -33.48 15.94 75.01
CA ALA A 297 -33.17 14.62 74.52
C ALA A 297 -33.67 14.38 73.08
N ALA A 298 -34.86 14.82 72.76
CA ALA A 298 -35.45 14.71 71.41
C ALA A 298 -34.70 15.53 70.37
N LEU A 299 -34.30 16.74 70.70
CA LEU A 299 -33.53 17.64 69.81
C LEU A 299 -32.08 17.10 69.62
N GLU A 300 -31.43 16.65 70.70
CA GLU A 300 -30.09 16.06 70.64
C GLU A 300 -30.10 14.74 69.84
N ALA A 301 -31.12 13.93 70.02
CA ALA A 301 -31.34 12.69 69.25
C ALA A 301 -31.53 12.98 67.77
N ALA A 302 -32.15 14.10 67.42
CA ALA A 302 -32.28 14.59 66.02
C ALA A 302 -30.95 15.22 65.48
N GLY A 303 -29.93 15.32 66.34
CA GLY A 303 -28.62 15.83 65.96
C GLY A 303 -28.45 17.36 66.11
N PHE A 304 -29.30 18.02 66.87
CA PHE A 304 -29.20 19.44 67.13
C PHE A 304 -28.42 19.76 68.41
N THR A 305 -27.83 20.92 68.49
CA THR A 305 -27.30 21.49 69.74
C THR A 305 -28.37 22.31 70.40
N VAL A 306 -28.66 22.04 71.67
CA VAL A 306 -29.76 22.73 72.35
C VAL A 306 -29.24 23.86 73.19
N GLN A 307 -29.76 25.05 72.96
CA GLN A 307 -29.60 26.23 73.86
C GLN A 307 -30.90 26.46 74.61
N GLU A 308 -30.79 26.73 75.88
CA GLU A 308 -31.96 26.96 76.79
C GLU A 308 -32.06 28.43 77.16
N GLU A 309 -33.23 28.97 77.02
CA GLU A 309 -33.57 30.34 77.48
C GLU A 309 -34.73 30.24 78.48
N ALA A 310 -34.56 30.71 79.67
CA ALA A 310 -35.63 30.68 80.70
C ALA A 310 -36.34 32.02 80.82
N ILE A 311 -37.67 32.01 80.69
CA ILE A 311 -38.53 33.13 80.97
C ILE A 311 -39.11 32.89 82.35
N LEU A 312 -39.17 33.95 83.22
CA LEU A 312 -39.70 33.88 84.59
C LEU A 312 -38.99 32.85 85.49
N GLY A 313 -37.70 32.57 85.22
CA GLY A 313 -36.90 31.61 85.98
C GLY A 313 -37.09 30.12 85.61
N GLY A 314 -37.96 29.77 84.61
CA GLY A 314 -38.11 28.39 84.11
C GLY A 314 -38.70 27.44 85.13
N PHE A 315 -39.57 27.91 86.01
CA PHE A 315 -40.08 27.21 87.17
C PHE A 315 -40.87 25.94 86.86
N PHE A 316 -41.61 25.93 85.77
CA PHE A 316 -42.43 24.77 85.37
C PHE A 316 -41.68 23.78 84.47
N GLY A 317 -40.52 24.16 83.99
CA GLY A 317 -39.67 23.32 83.12
C GLY A 317 -40.27 22.86 81.78
N THR A 318 -41.33 23.59 81.33
CA THR A 318 -42.07 23.26 80.10
C THR A 318 -41.62 24.15 78.95
N VAL A 319 -41.36 23.57 77.80
CA VAL A 319 -40.99 24.30 76.57
C VAL A 319 -42.19 25.01 76.01
N ARG A 320 -42.09 26.33 75.93
CA ARG A 320 -43.15 27.20 75.35
C ARG A 320 -42.95 27.42 73.85
N GLN A 321 -41.70 27.50 73.41
CA GLN A 321 -41.35 27.84 72.04
C GLN A 321 -39.98 27.24 71.66
N THR A 322 -39.81 26.98 70.38
CA THR A 322 -38.49 26.66 69.77
C THR A 322 -38.15 27.69 68.72
N ASP A 323 -36.89 28.08 68.64
CA ASP A 323 -36.35 28.93 67.62
C ASP A 323 -35.07 28.26 67.02
N PRO A 324 -35.07 27.91 65.74
CA PRO A 324 -36.22 27.94 64.76
C PRO A 324 -37.39 27.05 65.13
N ALA A 325 -38.56 27.35 64.58
CA ALA A 325 -39.83 26.66 64.84
C ALA A 325 -39.76 25.15 64.39
N ALA A 326 -40.59 24.35 65.07
CA ALA A 326 -40.79 22.91 64.69
C ALA A 326 -41.07 22.78 63.20
N GLY A 327 -40.50 21.73 62.53
CA GLY A 327 -40.60 21.48 61.08
C GLY A 327 -39.62 22.25 60.24
N THR A 328 -38.87 23.23 60.78
CA THR A 328 -37.81 23.95 60.03
C THR A 328 -36.66 22.98 59.71
N MET A 329 -36.26 22.94 58.46
CA MET A 329 -35.15 22.12 58.01
C MET A 329 -33.81 22.82 58.31
N LEU A 330 -33.05 22.31 59.21
CA LEU A 330 -31.76 22.84 59.63
C LEU A 330 -30.63 21.83 59.41
N LYS A 331 -29.43 22.35 59.24
CA LYS A 331 -28.23 21.54 59.18
C LYS A 331 -28.07 20.82 60.51
N LYS A 332 -27.71 19.51 60.43
CA LYS A 332 -27.31 18.72 61.61
C LYS A 332 -26.18 19.43 62.37
N GLY A 333 -26.29 19.50 63.69
CA GLY A 333 -25.38 20.26 64.53
C GLY A 333 -25.79 21.74 64.74
N SER A 334 -26.84 22.24 64.01
CA SER A 334 -27.33 23.61 64.23
C SER A 334 -27.86 23.77 65.68
N VAL A 335 -27.81 25.01 66.16
CA VAL A 335 -28.37 25.37 67.45
C VAL A 335 -29.86 25.58 67.34
N VAL A 336 -30.62 24.95 68.23
CA VAL A 336 -32.04 25.16 68.45
C VAL A 336 -32.23 25.71 69.87
N THR A 337 -32.77 26.91 69.94
CA THR A 337 -33.08 27.50 71.22
C THR A 337 -34.43 27.05 71.73
N ILE A 338 -34.56 26.53 72.94
CA ILE A 338 -35.85 26.23 73.58
C ILE A 338 -36.08 27.26 74.65
N THR A 339 -37.27 27.90 74.61
CA THR A 339 -37.73 28.83 75.62
C THR A 339 -38.57 28.10 76.66
N ILE A 340 -38.10 28.17 77.94
CA ILE A 340 -38.64 27.37 79.08
C ILE A 340 -39.36 28.34 80.01
N VAL A 341 -40.58 27.92 80.49
CA VAL A 341 -41.37 28.67 81.50
C VAL A 341 -41.49 27.90 82.75
#